data_f61fe8bf2ff69fba2f987d007525c8f1
#
_entry.id   f61fe8bf2ff69fba2f987d007525c8f1
#
_cell.length_a   1.000
_cell.length_b   1.000
_cell.length_c   1.000
_cell.angle_alpha   90.00
_cell.angle_beta   90.00
_cell.angle_gamma   90.00
#
_symmetry.space_group_name_H-M   'P 1'
#
loop_
_entity.id
_entity.type
_entity.pdbx_description
1 polymer ?
#
loop_
_entity_poly.entity_id
_entity_poly.type
_entity_poly.pdbx_seq_one_letter_code
_entity_poly.pdbx_strand_id
1 'polypeptide(L)'
;DFEYTQPSGYNSWCTANLPAPDIADGSDYFNTVLWTGTSAENPISTVGFQPDFTWIKGRDNSTNHVLADAVRGATKVIESDSDVVEYTDAQSVKSFDTNGFTLGTSNDVNNSTAGYNQYVAWNWLAGGSGSTNTDGTLSNTVTVSANPSAGFSIVTYTGDGVSNATVGHGLGVVPALVISKVLSGSTGPWYVKHKNLASGKNIYLNWTDAETSLTSGGGIGDLNSSTTFTCANGSSNNGNTNSSGRGYVTYCFAEVENYSKFGSYTGNDSSNGPFVYCGFRPAWVLVKRTDSTGSWALVDSSRSSYNVADDVLFPNTSGSESTSDTAIDLLSNGFKLRSAQRNFSGATYIFAAFAEHPLGGDGVSPATAR
;
A
#
# COMPACT_ATOMS: atom_id res chain seq x y z
N ASP A 1 3.93 42.02 -3.43
CA ASP A 1 5.24 42.65 -3.70
C ASP A 1 5.90 42.98 -2.36
N PHE A 2 7.21 42.73 -2.23
CA PHE A 2 7.98 43.09 -1.05
C PHE A 2 8.39 44.56 -1.15
N GLU A 3 8.36 45.25 -0.02
CA GLU A 3 8.76 46.69 0.06
C GLU A 3 10.25 46.89 -0.34
N TYR A 4 11.09 45.89 -0.11
CA TYR A 4 12.51 45.94 -0.40
C TYR A 4 12.94 44.84 -1.36
N THR A 5 13.93 45.13 -2.20
CA THR A 5 14.55 44.13 -3.09
C THR A 5 15.20 43.03 -2.27
N GLN A 6 14.95 41.81 -2.61
CA GLN A 6 15.58 40.65 -1.99
C GLN A 6 17.12 40.70 -2.07
N PRO A 7 17.85 40.38 -1.00
CA PRO A 7 19.31 40.25 -1.07
C PRO A 7 19.71 39.17 -2.08
N SER A 8 20.79 39.41 -2.82
CA SER A 8 21.31 38.42 -3.79
C SER A 8 21.63 37.08 -3.09
N GLY A 9 21.17 35.98 -3.66
CA GLY A 9 21.39 34.64 -3.14
C GLY A 9 20.36 34.16 -2.11
N TYR A 10 19.34 34.96 -1.79
CA TYR A 10 18.23 34.57 -0.92
C TYR A 10 16.90 34.55 -1.70
N ASN A 11 16.11 33.54 -1.48
CA ASN A 11 14.74 33.45 -2.02
C ASN A 11 13.72 33.84 -0.96
N SER A 12 12.55 34.39 -1.38
CA SER A 12 11.45 34.59 -0.48
C SER A 12 10.98 33.27 0.12
N TRP A 13 10.57 33.29 1.39
CA TRP A 13 10.02 32.08 2.01
C TRP A 13 8.60 31.84 1.50
N CYS A 14 8.50 31.02 0.48
CA CYS A 14 7.22 30.53 -0.05
C CYS A 14 7.41 29.10 -0.60
N THR A 15 6.31 28.38 -0.77
CA THR A 15 6.33 26.98 -1.24
C THR A 15 6.89 26.83 -2.64
N ALA A 16 6.80 27.85 -3.51
CA ALA A 16 7.39 27.83 -4.86
C ALA A 16 8.94 27.86 -4.85
N ASN A 17 9.56 28.29 -3.75
CA ASN A 17 11.03 28.34 -3.60
C ASN A 17 11.60 27.11 -2.87
N LEU A 18 10.77 26.10 -2.56
CA LEU A 18 11.26 24.81 -2.11
C LEU A 18 11.97 24.08 -3.26
N PRO A 19 12.91 23.18 -2.98
CA PRO A 19 13.48 22.32 -4.03
C PRO A 19 12.39 21.62 -4.82
N ALA A 20 12.61 21.47 -6.12
CA ALA A 20 11.69 20.69 -6.97
C ALA A 20 11.59 19.26 -6.42
N PRO A 21 10.39 18.70 -6.23
CA PRO A 21 10.25 17.31 -5.82
C PRO A 21 10.65 16.37 -6.96
N ASP A 22 11.14 15.19 -6.62
CA ASP A 22 11.45 14.14 -7.61
C ASP A 22 10.20 13.70 -8.39
N ILE A 23 9.03 13.73 -7.72
CA ILE A 23 7.72 13.47 -8.31
C ILE A 23 6.87 14.75 -8.16
N ALA A 24 6.61 15.40 -9.28
CA ALA A 24 5.82 16.65 -9.32
C ALA A 24 4.31 16.38 -9.18
N ASP A 25 3.83 15.25 -9.67
CA ASP A 25 2.44 14.80 -9.58
C ASP A 25 2.40 13.33 -9.14
N GLY A 26 1.92 13.09 -7.91
CA GLY A 26 1.79 11.73 -7.37
C GLY A 26 0.78 10.88 -8.14
N SER A 27 -0.19 11.50 -8.81
CA SER A 27 -1.23 10.80 -9.58
C SER A 27 -0.69 10.11 -10.85
N ASP A 28 0.53 10.43 -11.28
CA ASP A 28 1.21 9.72 -12.37
C ASP A 28 1.67 8.30 -11.96
N TYR A 29 1.74 8.01 -10.65
CA TYR A 29 2.28 6.74 -10.11
C TYR A 29 1.36 6.03 -9.13
N PHE A 30 0.47 6.78 -8.48
CA PHE A 30 -0.55 6.26 -7.57
C PHE A 30 -1.85 7.02 -7.76
N ASN A 31 -2.95 6.32 -8.01
CA ASN A 31 -4.25 6.98 -8.08
C ASN A 31 -5.37 6.11 -7.50
N THR A 32 -6.34 6.79 -6.87
CA THR A 32 -7.57 6.19 -6.34
C THR A 32 -8.72 6.49 -7.28
N VAL A 33 -9.44 5.45 -7.70
CA VAL A 33 -10.61 5.60 -8.59
C VAL A 33 -11.86 4.98 -7.95
N LEU A 34 -13.00 5.62 -8.20
CA LEU A 34 -14.31 5.19 -7.73
C LEU A 34 -15.21 4.87 -8.93
N TRP A 35 -16.05 3.85 -8.79
CA TRP A 35 -17.07 3.54 -9.80
C TRP A 35 -18.32 2.91 -9.19
N THR A 36 -19.36 2.91 -10.01
CA THR A 36 -20.58 2.13 -9.74
C THR A 36 -20.54 0.87 -10.59
N GLY A 37 -20.73 -0.28 -9.98
CA GLY A 37 -20.75 -1.57 -10.66
C GLY A 37 -21.91 -1.71 -11.63
N THR A 38 -21.70 -2.47 -12.69
CA THR A 38 -22.64 -2.63 -13.81
C THR A 38 -23.13 -4.06 -14.01
N SER A 39 -22.48 -5.06 -13.39
CA SER A 39 -22.65 -6.51 -13.66
C SER A 39 -22.45 -6.89 -15.15
N ALA A 40 -21.80 -6.03 -15.91
CA ALA A 40 -21.40 -6.23 -17.30
C ALA A 40 -19.92 -5.87 -17.45
N GLU A 41 -19.33 -6.10 -18.61
CA GLU A 41 -17.97 -5.62 -18.85
C GLU A 41 -17.88 -4.10 -18.61
N ASN A 42 -16.93 -3.67 -17.78
CA ASN A 42 -16.85 -2.31 -17.27
C ASN A 42 -15.39 -1.80 -17.35
N PRO A 43 -15.03 -1.03 -18.37
CA PRO A 43 -13.72 -0.40 -18.47
C PRO A 43 -13.63 0.79 -17.51
N ILE A 44 -12.66 0.77 -16.62
CA ILE A 44 -12.30 1.86 -15.70
C ILE A 44 -11.11 2.59 -16.28
N SER A 45 -11.32 3.70 -16.97
CA SER A 45 -10.31 4.43 -17.77
C SER A 45 -9.87 5.77 -17.16
N THR A 46 -10.03 5.92 -15.84
CA THR A 46 -9.76 7.17 -15.12
C THR A 46 -8.55 7.07 -14.17
N VAL A 47 -7.75 6.01 -14.28
CA VAL A 47 -6.55 5.82 -13.43
C VAL A 47 -5.44 6.83 -13.81
N GLY A 48 -5.30 7.17 -15.09
CA GLY A 48 -4.27 8.09 -15.58
C GLY A 48 -3.03 7.38 -16.14
N PHE A 49 -2.86 6.10 -15.81
CA PHE A 49 -1.78 5.23 -16.29
C PHE A 49 -2.26 3.78 -16.38
N GLN A 50 -1.48 2.89 -16.99
CA GLN A 50 -1.70 1.45 -16.87
C GLN A 50 -1.26 1.00 -15.49
N PRO A 51 -2.17 0.56 -14.60
CA PRO A 51 -1.76 0.07 -13.29
C PRO A 51 -1.04 -1.27 -13.42
N ASP A 52 0.02 -1.44 -12.64
CA ASP A 52 0.69 -2.72 -12.48
C ASP A 52 0.24 -3.46 -11.22
N PHE A 53 -0.34 -2.74 -10.26
CA PHE A 53 -0.99 -3.28 -9.10
C PHE A 53 -2.29 -2.53 -8.82
N THR A 54 -3.39 -3.28 -8.68
CA THR A 54 -4.72 -2.75 -8.36
C THR A 54 -5.27 -3.47 -7.13
N TRP A 55 -5.69 -2.70 -6.14
CA TRP A 55 -6.34 -3.18 -4.93
C TRP A 55 -7.77 -2.67 -4.88
N ILE A 56 -8.76 -3.55 -5.03
CA ILE A 56 -10.18 -3.21 -5.18
C ILE A 56 -10.95 -3.59 -3.92
N LYS A 57 -11.97 -2.79 -3.57
CA LYS A 57 -12.91 -3.09 -2.50
C LYS A 57 -14.31 -2.53 -2.77
N GLY A 58 -15.33 -3.33 -2.50
CA GLY A 58 -16.70 -2.84 -2.40
C GLY A 58 -16.88 -1.97 -1.15
N ARG A 59 -17.49 -0.78 -1.32
CA ARG A 59 -17.64 0.21 -0.26
C ARG A 59 -18.91 -0.03 0.58
N ASP A 60 -20.01 -0.37 -0.06
CA ASP A 60 -21.34 -0.50 0.51
C ASP A 60 -21.76 -1.95 0.79
N ASN A 61 -20.87 -2.91 0.57
CA ASN A 61 -21.14 -4.32 0.74
C ASN A 61 -20.00 -5.10 1.40
N SER A 62 -20.30 -6.31 1.88
CA SER A 62 -19.31 -7.22 2.46
C SER A 62 -18.73 -8.13 1.37
N THR A 63 -17.81 -7.59 0.56
CA THR A 63 -17.00 -8.34 -0.40
C THR A 63 -15.55 -8.44 0.09
N ASN A 64 -14.82 -9.46 -0.37
CA ASN A 64 -13.39 -9.52 -0.10
C ASN A 64 -12.65 -8.38 -0.80
N HIS A 65 -11.47 -8.06 -0.29
CA HIS A 65 -10.53 -7.21 -1.00
C HIS A 65 -9.90 -7.99 -2.14
N VAL A 66 -10.00 -7.49 -3.36
CA VAL A 66 -9.41 -8.12 -4.56
C VAL A 66 -8.12 -7.42 -4.93
N LEU A 67 -7.02 -8.17 -4.98
CA LEU A 67 -5.71 -7.69 -5.40
C LEU A 67 -5.26 -8.41 -6.67
N ALA A 68 -4.98 -7.65 -7.71
CA ALA A 68 -4.47 -8.13 -9.00
C ALA A 68 -3.22 -7.34 -9.40
N ASP A 69 -2.27 -8.01 -10.08
CA ASP A 69 -1.07 -7.34 -10.58
C ASP A 69 -0.62 -7.87 -11.95
N ALA A 70 0.16 -7.04 -12.66
CA ALA A 70 0.61 -7.31 -14.02
C ALA A 70 1.62 -8.45 -14.12
N VAL A 71 2.32 -8.80 -13.04
CA VAL A 71 3.33 -9.87 -13.03
C VAL A 71 2.67 -11.24 -12.96
N ARG A 72 1.61 -11.39 -12.15
CA ARG A 72 0.83 -12.64 -12.05
C ARG A 72 -0.18 -12.77 -13.19
N GLY A 73 -0.62 -11.64 -13.73
CA GLY A 73 -1.66 -11.54 -14.77
C GLY A 73 -3.00 -11.10 -14.21
N ALA A 74 -3.76 -10.37 -15.02
CA ALA A 74 -4.97 -9.65 -14.61
C ALA A 74 -6.04 -10.54 -13.94
N THR A 75 -6.27 -11.76 -14.43
CA THR A 75 -7.30 -12.66 -13.89
C THR A 75 -6.88 -13.41 -12.62
N LYS A 76 -5.68 -13.16 -12.13
CA LYS A 76 -5.13 -13.81 -10.93
C LYS A 76 -5.45 -12.97 -9.69
N VAL A 77 -6.29 -13.53 -8.83
CA VAL A 77 -6.83 -12.86 -7.64
C VAL A 77 -6.18 -13.42 -6.38
N ILE A 78 -5.82 -12.53 -5.49
CA ILE A 78 -5.54 -12.79 -4.07
C ILE A 78 -6.34 -11.79 -3.22
N GLU A 79 -6.62 -12.15 -1.99
CA GLU A 79 -7.47 -11.36 -1.08
C GLU A 79 -6.68 -10.92 0.14
N SER A 80 -6.69 -9.61 0.49
CA SER A 80 -5.92 -9.13 1.64
C SER A 80 -6.51 -9.51 2.99
N ASP A 81 -7.79 -9.81 3.03
CA ASP A 81 -8.56 -10.19 4.23
C ASP A 81 -8.65 -11.72 4.41
N SER A 82 -7.92 -12.51 3.60
CA SER A 82 -8.04 -13.97 3.56
C SER A 82 -6.68 -14.67 3.60
N ASP A 83 -6.66 -15.87 4.18
CA ASP A 83 -5.53 -16.82 4.11
C ASP A 83 -5.50 -17.61 2.78
N VAL A 84 -6.54 -17.54 1.96
CA VAL A 84 -6.67 -18.27 0.69
C VAL A 84 -5.51 -17.94 -0.25
N VAL A 85 -5.05 -18.95 -0.97
CA VAL A 85 -4.02 -18.80 -2.01
C VAL A 85 -4.62 -18.16 -3.27
N GLU A 86 -3.76 -17.83 -4.24
CA GLU A 86 -4.18 -17.31 -5.55
C GLU A 86 -5.21 -18.23 -6.22
N TYR A 87 -6.23 -17.62 -6.80
CA TYR A 87 -7.18 -18.30 -7.68
C TYR A 87 -7.38 -17.49 -8.98
N THR A 88 -7.99 -18.11 -9.97
CA THR A 88 -8.30 -17.44 -11.24
C THR A 88 -9.77 -17.07 -11.26
N ASP A 89 -10.07 -15.77 -11.42
CA ASP A 89 -11.40 -15.26 -11.73
C ASP A 89 -11.36 -14.43 -13.03
N ALA A 90 -11.75 -15.06 -14.13
CA ALA A 90 -11.78 -14.41 -15.45
C ALA A 90 -12.84 -13.30 -15.55
N GLN A 91 -13.70 -13.14 -14.55
CA GLN A 91 -14.73 -12.10 -14.47
C GLN A 91 -14.42 -11.01 -13.44
N SER A 92 -13.28 -11.08 -12.77
CA SER A 92 -12.75 -10.02 -11.92
C SER A 92 -12.05 -8.96 -12.77
N VAL A 93 -10.76 -8.70 -12.56
CA VAL A 93 -9.96 -7.85 -13.46
C VAL A 93 -9.64 -8.66 -14.70
N LYS A 94 -10.11 -8.23 -15.88
CA LYS A 94 -9.90 -8.94 -17.16
C LYS A 94 -8.61 -8.52 -17.85
N SER A 95 -8.27 -7.24 -17.77
CA SER A 95 -7.07 -6.68 -18.39
C SER A 95 -6.60 -5.44 -17.62
N PHE A 96 -5.29 -5.18 -17.70
CA PHE A 96 -4.70 -3.88 -17.42
C PHE A 96 -4.58 -3.11 -18.73
N ASP A 97 -5.14 -1.92 -18.77
CA ASP A 97 -5.27 -1.10 -19.98
C ASP A 97 -4.42 0.17 -19.87
N THR A 98 -4.10 0.81 -20.97
CA THR A 98 -3.19 1.97 -21.02
C THR A 98 -3.53 3.09 -20.00
N ASN A 99 -4.82 3.22 -19.63
CA ASN A 99 -5.30 4.29 -18.74
C ASN A 99 -6.13 3.75 -17.57
N GLY A 100 -5.97 2.47 -17.24
CA GLY A 100 -6.74 1.82 -16.19
C GLY A 100 -6.83 0.30 -16.35
N PHE A 101 -8.02 -0.25 -16.16
CA PHE A 101 -8.27 -1.69 -16.22
C PHE A 101 -9.71 -1.98 -16.63
N THR A 102 -9.96 -3.18 -17.16
CA THR A 102 -11.31 -3.64 -17.50
C THR A 102 -11.78 -4.71 -16.53
N LEU A 103 -12.99 -4.55 -16.02
CA LEU A 103 -13.67 -5.51 -15.14
C LEU A 103 -14.65 -6.39 -15.93
N GLY A 104 -14.83 -7.62 -15.46
CA GLY A 104 -15.91 -8.49 -15.91
C GLY A 104 -17.16 -8.37 -15.05
N THR A 105 -17.85 -9.48 -14.84
CA THR A 105 -19.14 -9.55 -14.14
C THR A 105 -19.05 -10.04 -12.70
N SER A 106 -17.84 -10.21 -12.15
CA SER A 106 -17.64 -10.66 -10.76
C SER A 106 -18.27 -9.69 -9.76
N ASN A 107 -19.07 -10.21 -8.84
CA ASN A 107 -19.76 -9.41 -7.84
C ASN A 107 -18.80 -8.74 -6.84
N ASP A 108 -17.59 -9.27 -6.67
CA ASP A 108 -16.61 -8.70 -5.73
C ASP A 108 -16.06 -7.35 -6.23
N VAL A 109 -16.15 -7.09 -7.54
CA VAL A 109 -15.58 -5.89 -8.16
C VAL A 109 -16.57 -5.08 -9.00
N ASN A 110 -17.73 -5.64 -9.39
CA ASN A 110 -18.60 -5.00 -10.38
C ASN A 110 -20.10 -5.37 -10.28
N ASN A 111 -20.64 -5.55 -9.06
CA ASN A 111 -22.06 -5.80 -8.85
C ASN A 111 -22.91 -4.55 -9.15
N SER A 112 -24.04 -4.70 -9.84
CA SER A 112 -24.97 -3.60 -10.16
C SER A 112 -26.16 -3.47 -9.19
N THR A 113 -26.26 -4.33 -8.18
CA THR A 113 -27.38 -4.28 -7.23
C THR A 113 -27.29 -3.02 -6.38
N ALA A 114 -28.35 -2.20 -6.37
CA ALA A 114 -28.40 -0.97 -5.58
C ALA A 114 -28.15 -1.24 -4.09
N GLY A 115 -27.27 -0.44 -3.46
CA GLY A 115 -26.80 -0.64 -2.08
C GLY A 115 -25.67 -1.68 -1.95
N TYR A 116 -25.17 -2.22 -3.09
CA TYR A 116 -24.07 -3.19 -3.15
C TYR A 116 -23.19 -2.93 -4.38
N ASN A 117 -23.14 -1.72 -4.89
CA ASN A 117 -22.56 -1.41 -6.19
C ASN A 117 -21.52 -0.27 -6.19
N GLN A 118 -21.11 0.22 -5.04
CA GLN A 118 -20.08 1.24 -4.93
C GLN A 118 -18.72 0.59 -4.69
N TYR A 119 -17.71 0.99 -5.46
CA TYR A 119 -16.37 0.41 -5.41
C TYR A 119 -15.30 1.48 -5.36
N VAL A 120 -14.14 1.08 -4.84
CA VAL A 120 -12.90 1.84 -4.88
C VAL A 120 -11.76 0.94 -5.34
N ALA A 121 -10.81 1.50 -6.09
CA ALA A 121 -9.53 0.87 -6.36
C ALA A 121 -8.38 1.85 -6.07
N TRP A 122 -7.34 1.33 -5.43
CA TRP A 122 -6.05 1.96 -5.27
C TRP A 122 -5.08 1.32 -6.24
N ASN A 123 -4.41 2.14 -7.05
CA ASN A 123 -3.64 1.69 -8.20
C ASN A 123 -2.21 2.21 -8.12
N TRP A 124 -1.23 1.35 -8.37
CA TRP A 124 0.19 1.69 -8.38
C TRP A 124 0.83 1.31 -9.71
N LEU A 125 1.73 2.19 -10.18
CA LEU A 125 2.57 1.97 -11.34
C LEU A 125 3.91 1.36 -10.92
N ALA A 126 4.22 0.18 -11.45
CA ALA A 126 5.53 -0.47 -11.33
C ALA A 126 6.26 -0.47 -12.70
N GLY A 127 6.83 -1.58 -13.11
CA GLY A 127 7.61 -1.73 -14.33
C GLY A 127 6.98 -2.69 -15.36
N GLY A 128 5.66 -2.82 -15.39
CA GLY A 128 4.94 -3.71 -16.32
C GLY A 128 5.01 -5.17 -15.91
N SER A 129 5.08 -6.09 -16.88
CA SER A 129 5.08 -7.54 -16.65
C SER A 129 6.32 -8.09 -15.94
N GLY A 130 7.32 -7.24 -15.72
CA GLY A 130 8.54 -7.58 -15.00
C GLY A 130 9.60 -8.28 -15.87
N SER A 131 10.76 -8.47 -15.27
CA SER A 131 11.92 -9.15 -15.84
C SER A 131 12.62 -10.01 -14.80
N THR A 132 13.45 -10.95 -15.26
CA THR A 132 14.27 -11.77 -14.35
C THR A 132 15.23 -10.90 -13.55
N ASN A 133 15.27 -11.11 -12.24
CA ASN A 133 16.22 -10.51 -11.33
C ASN A 133 17.13 -11.59 -10.74
N THR A 134 18.42 -11.30 -10.65
CA THR A 134 19.44 -12.25 -10.18
C THR A 134 20.09 -11.78 -8.87
N ASP A 135 19.59 -10.71 -8.27
CA ASP A 135 20.07 -10.28 -6.96
C ASP A 135 19.61 -11.25 -5.87
N GLY A 136 20.47 -11.48 -4.90
CA GLY A 136 20.17 -12.34 -3.77
C GLY A 136 20.71 -13.76 -3.90
N THR A 137 20.25 -14.62 -2.99
CA THR A 137 20.74 -16.00 -2.85
C THR A 137 19.68 -17.06 -3.20
N LEU A 138 18.43 -16.65 -3.47
CA LEU A 138 17.37 -17.57 -3.86
C LEU A 138 17.78 -18.30 -5.16
N SER A 139 17.73 -19.64 -5.15
CA SER A 139 18.20 -20.46 -6.28
C SER A 139 17.21 -20.53 -7.44
N ASN A 140 15.96 -20.18 -7.23
CA ASN A 140 14.89 -20.20 -8.23
C ASN A 140 14.76 -18.84 -8.94
N THR A 141 14.09 -18.83 -10.09
CA THR A 141 13.82 -17.60 -10.85
C THR A 141 13.00 -16.61 -10.04
N VAL A 142 13.48 -15.38 -10.01
CA VAL A 142 12.78 -14.22 -9.45
C VAL A 142 12.37 -13.30 -10.60
N THR A 143 11.09 -12.91 -10.65
CA THR A 143 10.61 -11.92 -11.61
C THR A 143 10.25 -10.62 -10.85
N VAL A 144 10.77 -9.52 -11.33
CA VAL A 144 10.59 -8.20 -10.70
C VAL A 144 10.04 -7.20 -11.70
N SER A 145 8.93 -6.57 -11.34
CA SER A 145 8.41 -5.37 -11.98
C SER A 145 8.68 -4.21 -11.02
N ALA A 146 9.61 -3.32 -11.36
CA ALA A 146 10.03 -2.25 -10.47
C ALA A 146 9.93 -0.88 -11.13
N ASN A 147 9.49 0.10 -10.35
CA ASN A 147 9.59 1.53 -10.62
C ASN A 147 10.40 2.20 -9.48
N PRO A 148 11.73 2.27 -9.59
CA PRO A 148 12.57 2.89 -8.56
C PRO A 148 12.23 4.36 -8.30
N SER A 149 11.78 5.11 -9.31
CA SER A 149 11.39 6.51 -9.15
C SER A 149 10.16 6.67 -8.26
N ALA A 150 9.18 5.76 -8.38
CA ALA A 150 8.00 5.73 -7.50
C ALA A 150 8.22 4.92 -6.22
N GLY A 151 9.38 4.26 -6.09
CA GLY A 151 9.69 3.44 -4.92
C GLY A 151 8.80 2.21 -4.77
N PHE A 152 8.28 1.63 -5.87
CA PHE A 152 7.38 0.48 -5.81
C PHE A 152 7.85 -0.67 -6.71
N SER A 153 7.78 -1.90 -6.19
CA SER A 153 8.02 -3.10 -7.00
C SER A 153 7.12 -4.27 -6.61
N ILE A 154 6.87 -5.11 -7.60
CA ILE A 154 6.15 -6.39 -7.51
C ILE A 154 7.16 -7.49 -7.80
N VAL A 155 7.32 -8.41 -6.86
CA VAL A 155 8.28 -9.51 -6.94
C VAL A 155 7.55 -10.83 -6.87
N THR A 156 7.75 -11.71 -7.85
CA THR A 156 7.26 -13.08 -7.79
C THR A 156 8.42 -14.07 -7.82
N TYR A 157 8.31 -15.14 -7.05
CA TYR A 157 9.33 -16.19 -7.00
C TYR A 157 8.74 -17.52 -6.54
N THR A 158 9.47 -18.59 -6.80
CA THR A 158 9.21 -19.91 -6.19
C THR A 158 10.21 -20.14 -5.06
N GLY A 159 9.73 -20.47 -3.89
CA GLY A 159 10.57 -20.76 -2.73
C GLY A 159 11.48 -21.95 -2.94
N ASP A 160 12.70 -21.90 -2.42
CA ASP A 160 13.69 -22.98 -2.47
C ASP A 160 13.85 -23.75 -1.14
N GLY A 161 13.21 -23.26 -0.08
CA GLY A 161 13.28 -23.85 1.26
C GLY A 161 14.53 -23.50 2.05
N VAL A 162 15.45 -22.71 1.48
CA VAL A 162 16.69 -22.30 2.16
C VAL A 162 16.38 -21.22 3.19
N SER A 163 16.83 -21.43 4.42
CA SER A 163 16.61 -20.45 5.50
C SER A 163 17.39 -19.17 5.25
N ASN A 164 16.73 -18.01 5.41
CA ASN A 164 17.30 -16.69 5.19
C ASN A 164 17.80 -16.45 3.77
N ALA A 165 17.23 -17.14 2.78
CA ALA A 165 17.46 -16.79 1.37
C ALA A 165 17.06 -15.33 1.13
N THR A 166 17.82 -14.65 0.29
CA THR A 166 17.56 -13.28 -0.11
C THR A 166 16.99 -13.21 -1.52
N VAL A 167 16.05 -12.30 -1.73
CA VAL A 167 15.30 -12.13 -2.99
C VAL A 167 15.45 -10.69 -3.47
N GLY A 168 15.82 -10.49 -4.73
CA GLY A 168 15.96 -9.17 -5.32
C GLY A 168 14.62 -8.44 -5.43
N HIS A 169 14.61 -7.13 -5.13
CA HIS A 169 13.40 -6.30 -5.22
C HIS A 169 13.48 -5.19 -6.27
N GLY A 170 14.64 -4.93 -6.89
CA GLY A 170 14.81 -4.03 -8.01
C GLY A 170 14.65 -2.54 -7.73
N LEU A 171 14.51 -2.09 -6.48
CA LEU A 171 14.31 -0.68 -6.15
C LEU A 171 15.59 0.15 -6.09
N GLY A 172 16.75 -0.49 -5.84
CA GLY A 172 18.04 0.23 -5.69
C GLY A 172 18.21 0.96 -4.36
N VAL A 173 17.19 1.01 -3.52
CA VAL A 173 17.17 1.61 -2.18
C VAL A 173 16.50 0.68 -1.19
N VAL A 174 16.77 0.85 0.11
CA VAL A 174 16.17 0.01 1.16
C VAL A 174 14.66 0.20 1.21
N PRO A 175 13.85 -0.86 1.08
CA PRO A 175 12.39 -0.77 1.24
C PRO A 175 12.00 -0.32 2.65
N ALA A 176 10.92 0.43 2.76
CA ALA A 176 10.33 0.85 4.03
C ALA A 176 9.17 -0.06 4.47
N LEU A 177 8.50 -0.69 3.50
CA LEU A 177 7.40 -1.62 3.70
C LEU A 177 7.52 -2.77 2.69
N VAL A 178 7.39 -4.01 3.18
CA VAL A 178 7.36 -5.22 2.36
C VAL A 178 6.19 -6.08 2.79
N ILE A 179 5.36 -6.48 1.84
CA ILE A 179 4.13 -7.28 2.05
C ILE A 179 4.24 -8.54 1.19
N SER A 180 4.20 -9.73 1.79
CA SER A 180 4.38 -11.00 1.08
C SER A 180 3.22 -11.96 1.32
N LYS A 181 2.82 -12.64 0.24
CA LYS A 181 1.74 -13.66 0.23
C LYS A 181 2.18 -14.92 -0.49
N VAL A 182 1.83 -16.06 0.09
CA VAL A 182 1.91 -17.36 -0.60
C VAL A 182 0.81 -17.48 -1.65
N LEU A 183 1.17 -17.93 -2.85
CA LEU A 183 0.27 -18.07 -3.99
C LEU A 183 -0.19 -19.52 -4.24
N SER A 184 0.57 -20.51 -3.77
CA SER A 184 0.27 -21.91 -4.06
C SER A 184 0.66 -22.85 -2.91
N GLY A 185 0.06 -24.03 -2.89
CA GLY A 185 0.30 -25.04 -1.88
C GLY A 185 -0.72 -24.96 -0.74
N SER A 186 -0.34 -24.58 0.47
CA SER A 186 -1.26 -24.37 1.59
C SER A 186 -1.59 -22.90 1.77
N THR A 187 -2.76 -22.63 2.34
CA THR A 187 -3.15 -21.29 2.80
C THR A 187 -2.14 -20.73 3.80
N GLY A 188 -2.04 -19.41 3.89
CA GLY A 188 -1.14 -18.74 4.84
C GLY A 188 -1.41 -17.25 4.96
N PRO A 189 -0.96 -16.63 6.05
CA PRO A 189 -1.17 -15.22 6.28
C PRO A 189 -0.38 -14.34 5.30
N TRP A 190 -0.73 -13.08 5.29
CA TRP A 190 0.04 -12.03 4.65
C TRP A 190 1.10 -11.51 5.62
N TYR A 191 2.36 -11.75 5.33
CA TYR A 191 3.47 -11.22 6.13
C TYR A 191 3.77 -9.78 5.76
N VAL A 192 3.88 -8.92 6.75
CA VAL A 192 4.25 -7.51 6.59
C VAL A 192 5.46 -7.19 7.45
N LYS A 193 6.49 -6.63 6.81
CA LYS A 193 7.62 -5.98 7.48
C LYS A 193 7.61 -4.49 7.17
N HIS A 194 7.58 -3.69 8.21
CA HIS A 194 7.66 -2.24 8.13
C HIS A 194 8.93 -1.76 8.83
N LYS A 195 9.60 -0.72 8.33
CA LYS A 195 10.88 -0.21 8.87
C LYS A 195 10.83 0.17 10.35
N ASN A 196 9.64 0.51 10.88
CA ASN A 196 9.43 0.89 12.29
C ASN A 196 8.94 -0.26 13.19
N LEU A 197 8.79 -1.49 12.69
CA LEU A 197 8.63 -2.65 13.57
C LEU A 197 9.96 -2.97 14.26
N ALA A 198 9.87 -3.52 15.46
CA ALA A 198 11.07 -3.96 16.17
C ALA A 198 11.85 -4.99 15.34
N SER A 199 13.18 -5.06 15.55
CA SER A 199 14.04 -6.04 14.87
C SER A 199 13.54 -7.46 15.10
N GLY A 200 13.52 -8.26 14.02
CA GLY A 200 13.04 -9.65 14.05
C GLY A 200 11.52 -9.78 14.28
N LYS A 201 10.75 -8.71 14.06
CA LYS A 201 9.29 -8.74 14.16
C LYS A 201 8.63 -8.56 12.81
N ASN A 202 7.47 -9.20 12.64
CA ASN A 202 6.53 -8.98 11.55
C ASN A 202 5.13 -8.71 12.10
N ILE A 203 4.22 -8.25 11.24
CA ILE A 203 2.80 -8.14 11.50
C ILE A 203 2.04 -8.76 10.32
N TYR A 204 0.76 -9.05 10.48
CA TYR A 204 -0.03 -9.67 9.42
C TYR A 204 -1.04 -8.68 8.85
N LEU A 205 -1.19 -8.64 7.51
CA LEU A 205 -2.15 -7.74 6.85
C LEU A 205 -3.59 -8.22 7.06
N ASN A 206 -3.82 -9.53 7.02
CA ASN A 206 -5.15 -10.14 7.12
C ASN A 206 -5.59 -10.45 8.57
N TRP A 207 -4.78 -10.11 9.57
CA TRP A 207 -5.11 -10.37 10.98
C TRP A 207 -5.06 -9.10 11.83
N THR A 208 -5.59 -9.20 13.03
CA THR A 208 -5.62 -8.10 14.01
C THR A 208 -4.44 -8.09 14.95
N ASP A 209 -3.58 -9.10 14.92
CA ASP A 209 -2.51 -9.31 15.88
C ASP A 209 -1.55 -8.12 16.00
N ALA A 210 -0.92 -8.01 17.18
CA ALA A 210 0.23 -7.15 17.40
C ALA A 210 1.46 -7.67 16.62
N GLU A 211 2.56 -6.92 16.64
CA GLU A 211 3.81 -7.39 16.06
C GLU A 211 4.30 -8.69 16.72
N THR A 212 4.70 -9.67 15.92
CA THR A 212 5.10 -10.99 16.36
C THR A 212 6.54 -11.32 15.98
N SER A 213 7.19 -12.19 16.77
CA SER A 213 8.57 -12.62 16.49
C SER A 213 8.62 -13.65 15.36
N LEU A 214 9.64 -13.57 14.51
CA LEU A 214 9.91 -14.50 13.41
C LEU A 214 10.29 -15.93 13.88
N THR A 215 10.56 -16.13 15.16
CA THR A 215 11.18 -17.36 15.70
C THR A 215 10.36 -18.63 15.54
N SER A 216 9.07 -18.55 15.25
CA SER A 216 8.20 -19.74 15.15
C SER A 216 7.51 -19.95 13.81
N GLY A 217 7.48 -18.98 12.93
CA GLY A 217 6.64 -19.04 11.72
C GLY A 217 7.28 -18.62 10.40
N GLY A 218 8.52 -18.14 10.41
CA GLY A 218 9.09 -17.50 9.21
C GLY A 218 8.56 -16.10 9.02
N GLY A 219 8.83 -15.50 7.87
CA GLY A 219 8.40 -14.15 7.51
C GLY A 219 9.47 -13.38 6.74
N ILE A 220 9.44 -12.06 6.82
CA ILE A 220 10.39 -11.16 6.16
C ILE A 220 11.39 -10.67 7.19
N GLY A 221 12.69 -10.80 6.89
CA GLY A 221 13.78 -10.28 7.73
C GLY A 221 13.80 -8.76 7.82
N ASP A 222 14.69 -8.22 8.62
CA ASP A 222 14.85 -6.77 8.76
C ASP A 222 15.26 -6.12 7.44
N LEU A 223 14.67 -4.96 7.14
CA LEU A 223 14.89 -4.20 5.91
C LEU A 223 16.19 -3.40 6.04
N ASN A 224 17.27 -3.90 5.45
CA ASN A 224 18.63 -3.34 5.57
C ASN A 224 19.46 -3.43 4.29
N SER A 225 18.90 -3.90 3.18
CA SER A 225 19.57 -4.02 1.89
C SER A 225 18.86 -3.19 0.84
N SER A 226 19.63 -2.51 -0.01
CA SER A 226 19.13 -1.72 -1.14
C SER A 226 18.79 -2.57 -2.37
N THR A 227 19.12 -3.85 -2.37
CA THR A 227 18.89 -4.74 -3.53
C THR A 227 18.02 -5.93 -3.23
N THR A 228 17.96 -6.39 -1.96
CA THR A 228 17.27 -7.63 -1.59
C THR A 228 16.46 -7.49 -0.30
N PHE A 229 15.44 -8.33 -0.14
CA PHE A 229 14.83 -8.64 1.16
C PHE A 229 15.13 -10.08 1.56
N THR A 230 15.07 -10.37 2.84
CA THR A 230 15.35 -11.73 3.37
C THR A 230 14.05 -12.48 3.62
N CYS A 231 13.96 -13.71 3.14
CA CYS A 231 12.89 -14.64 3.46
C CYS A 231 13.32 -15.53 4.63
N ALA A 232 12.71 -15.34 5.79
CA ALA A 232 12.99 -16.17 6.96
C ALA A 232 12.10 -17.42 6.94
N ASN A 233 12.71 -18.59 7.02
CA ASN A 233 12.00 -19.84 7.22
C ASN A 233 11.85 -20.13 8.72
N GLY A 234 10.60 -20.28 9.14
CA GLY A 234 10.31 -20.84 10.45
C GLY A 234 10.35 -22.38 10.44
N SER A 235 10.27 -22.96 11.62
CA SER A 235 10.24 -24.42 11.81
C SER A 235 8.92 -25.09 11.37
N SER A 236 7.89 -24.33 11.02
CA SER A 236 6.60 -24.83 10.57
C SER A 236 6.44 -24.65 9.05
N ASN A 237 6.00 -25.70 8.37
CA ASN A 237 5.77 -25.72 6.92
C ASN A 237 4.53 -24.89 6.47
N ASN A 238 3.83 -24.24 7.38
CA ASN A 238 2.61 -23.50 7.08
C ASN A 238 2.89 -22.00 7.10
N GLY A 239 2.91 -21.39 5.90
CA GLY A 239 2.87 -19.95 5.75
C GLY A 239 4.21 -19.21 5.71
N ASN A 240 5.33 -19.88 5.63
CA ASN A 240 6.65 -19.24 5.43
C ASN A 240 6.70 -18.42 4.14
N THR A 241 7.63 -17.48 4.07
CA THR A 241 7.89 -16.70 2.85
C THR A 241 8.86 -17.39 1.87
N ASN A 242 9.34 -18.62 2.16
CA ASN A 242 10.26 -19.37 1.30
C ASN A 242 10.13 -20.90 1.41
N SER A 243 8.93 -21.46 1.53
CA SER A 243 8.75 -22.92 1.49
C SER A 243 9.08 -23.45 0.09
N SER A 244 9.82 -24.55 0.03
CA SER A 244 10.25 -25.15 -1.22
C SER A 244 9.08 -25.50 -2.16
N GLY A 245 9.18 -25.08 -3.42
CA GLY A 245 8.21 -25.35 -4.48
C GLY A 245 6.92 -24.54 -4.42
N ARG A 246 6.77 -23.60 -3.48
CA ARG A 246 5.59 -22.73 -3.40
C ARG A 246 5.84 -21.40 -4.10
N GLY A 247 4.82 -20.90 -4.79
CA GLY A 247 4.82 -19.56 -5.38
C GLY A 247 4.55 -18.48 -4.35
N TYR A 248 5.17 -17.32 -4.53
CA TYR A 248 5.00 -16.13 -3.69
C TYR A 248 4.87 -14.88 -4.56
N VAL A 249 4.11 -13.90 -4.05
CA VAL A 249 4.19 -12.51 -4.48
C VAL A 249 4.60 -11.64 -3.29
N THR A 250 5.43 -10.65 -3.57
CA THR A 250 5.88 -9.68 -2.57
C THR A 250 5.81 -8.28 -3.17
N TYR A 251 5.13 -7.38 -2.48
CA TYR A 251 5.04 -5.96 -2.81
C TYR A 251 6.03 -5.20 -1.93
N CYS A 252 6.98 -4.50 -2.56
CA CYS A 252 8.00 -3.72 -1.86
C CYS A 252 7.81 -2.24 -2.13
N PHE A 253 7.84 -1.44 -1.06
CA PHE A 253 7.69 0.01 -1.12
C PHE A 253 8.89 0.68 -0.45
N ALA A 254 9.54 1.59 -1.17
CA ALA A 254 10.56 2.47 -0.65
C ALA A 254 9.98 3.88 -0.46
N GLU A 255 10.58 4.64 0.45
CA GLU A 255 10.19 6.03 0.70
C GLU A 255 10.76 6.93 -0.41
N VAL A 256 9.89 7.75 -1.00
CA VAL A 256 10.25 8.79 -1.97
C VAL A 256 9.82 10.13 -1.41
N GLU A 257 10.76 11.08 -1.34
CA GLU A 257 10.51 12.39 -0.74
C GLU A 257 9.37 13.11 -1.46
N ASN A 258 8.48 13.73 -0.70
CA ASN A 258 7.27 14.43 -1.16
C ASN A 258 6.23 13.56 -1.89
N TYR A 259 6.41 12.24 -1.97
CA TYR A 259 5.47 11.32 -2.63
C TYR A 259 4.99 10.19 -1.73
N SER A 260 5.89 9.52 -1.02
CA SER A 260 5.51 8.43 -0.12
C SER A 260 6.19 8.51 1.23
N LYS A 261 5.48 8.16 2.30
CA LYS A 261 6.00 8.19 3.66
C LYS A 261 5.58 6.96 4.44
N PHE A 262 6.54 6.37 5.11
CA PHE A 262 6.33 5.25 6.02
C PHE A 262 6.91 5.63 7.38
N GLY A 263 6.12 5.51 8.43
CA GLY A 263 6.54 5.98 9.73
C GLY A 263 5.76 5.37 10.88
N SER A 264 5.94 5.95 12.06
CA SER A 264 5.19 5.57 13.25
C SER A 264 4.78 6.79 14.06
N TYR A 265 3.74 6.65 14.88
CA TYR A 265 3.33 7.65 15.84
C TYR A 265 2.82 6.98 17.12
N THR A 266 2.76 7.77 18.20
CA THR A 266 2.19 7.35 19.47
C THR A 266 0.85 8.04 19.68
N GLY A 267 -0.17 7.28 20.05
CA GLY A 267 -1.51 7.79 20.34
C GLY A 267 -1.59 8.56 21.65
N ASN A 268 -2.60 9.45 21.76
CA ASN A 268 -2.87 10.26 22.95
C ASN A 268 -4.33 10.21 23.45
N ASP A 269 -5.16 9.35 22.85
CA ASP A 269 -6.59 9.13 23.18
C ASP A 269 -7.45 10.40 23.10
N SER A 270 -7.10 11.33 22.25
CA SER A 270 -7.77 12.64 22.12
C SER A 270 -8.26 12.88 20.68
N SER A 271 -9.38 13.54 20.53
CA SER A 271 -9.82 14.10 19.23
C SER A 271 -8.92 15.25 18.76
N ASN A 272 -8.12 15.83 19.64
CA ASN A 272 -6.97 16.64 19.30
C ASN A 272 -5.71 15.75 19.27
N GLY A 273 -5.73 14.76 18.41
CA GLY A 273 -4.72 13.73 18.29
C GLY A 273 -3.38 14.20 17.73
N PRO A 274 -2.39 13.31 17.64
CA PRO A 274 -1.09 13.65 17.09
C PRO A 274 -1.20 14.09 15.63
N PHE A 275 -0.40 15.10 15.27
CA PHE A 275 -0.09 15.45 13.89
C PHE A 275 1.08 14.58 13.43
N VAL A 276 0.94 13.97 12.27
CA VAL A 276 1.94 13.09 11.64
C VAL A 276 2.42 13.76 10.36
N TYR A 277 3.68 14.19 10.37
CA TYR A 277 4.30 14.84 9.21
C TYR A 277 4.64 13.84 8.12
N CYS A 278 4.23 14.12 6.88
CA CYS A 278 4.56 13.33 5.69
C CYS A 278 5.44 14.08 4.68
N GLY A 279 5.45 15.42 4.71
CA GLY A 279 6.12 16.25 3.71
C GLY A 279 5.23 16.57 2.50
N PHE A 280 4.01 16.03 2.46
CA PHE A 280 3.04 16.20 1.39
C PHE A 280 1.61 16.07 1.94
N ARG A 281 0.63 16.42 1.12
CA ARG A 281 -0.76 16.12 1.40
C ARG A 281 -1.08 14.68 1.02
N PRO A 282 -1.48 13.82 1.98
CA PRO A 282 -1.81 12.44 1.67
C PRO A 282 -3.09 12.32 0.83
N ALA A 283 -3.02 11.52 -0.24
CA ALA A 283 -4.18 10.97 -0.94
C ALA A 283 -4.70 9.71 -0.25
N TRP A 284 -3.81 8.94 0.38
CA TRP A 284 -4.08 7.63 0.94
C TRP A 284 -3.25 7.41 2.21
N VAL A 285 -3.87 6.86 3.24
CA VAL A 285 -3.22 6.57 4.52
C VAL A 285 -3.68 5.20 5.02
N LEU A 286 -2.72 4.32 5.30
CA LEU A 286 -2.89 3.03 5.94
C LEU A 286 -2.27 3.05 7.32
N VAL A 287 -3.01 2.63 8.35
CA VAL A 287 -2.57 2.65 9.75
C VAL A 287 -2.75 1.29 10.41
N LYS A 288 -1.81 0.89 11.26
CA LYS A 288 -1.90 -0.33 12.07
C LYS A 288 -1.29 -0.15 13.45
N ARG A 289 -2.02 -0.59 14.48
CA ARG A 289 -1.49 -0.72 15.84
C ARG A 289 -0.50 -1.88 15.92
N THR A 290 0.65 -1.68 16.60
CA THR A 290 1.74 -2.66 16.68
C THR A 290 1.91 -3.31 18.05
N ASP A 291 1.55 -2.61 19.11
CA ASP A 291 1.72 -3.03 20.51
C ASP A 291 0.57 -3.90 21.06
N SER A 292 -0.55 -3.95 20.35
CA SER A 292 -1.74 -4.73 20.73
C SER A 292 -2.57 -5.11 19.51
N THR A 293 -3.62 -5.90 19.71
CA THR A 293 -4.57 -6.25 18.67
C THR A 293 -5.34 -5.03 18.16
N GLY A 294 -5.68 -5.03 16.88
CA GLY A 294 -6.48 -3.99 16.22
C GLY A 294 -6.48 -4.18 14.70
N SER A 295 -7.58 -3.87 14.05
CA SER A 295 -7.66 -3.90 12.59
C SER A 295 -6.74 -2.86 11.95
N TRP A 296 -6.26 -3.12 10.75
CA TRP A 296 -5.75 -2.09 9.86
C TRP A 296 -6.87 -1.11 9.56
N ALA A 297 -6.54 0.14 9.29
CA ALA A 297 -7.49 1.16 8.86
C ALA A 297 -6.92 1.89 7.65
N LEU A 298 -7.75 2.07 6.63
CA LEU A 298 -7.40 2.70 5.37
C LEU A 298 -8.40 3.81 5.07
N VAL A 299 -7.88 5.03 4.88
CA VAL A 299 -8.61 6.22 4.46
C VAL A 299 -7.96 6.82 3.22
N ASP A 300 -8.75 7.48 2.38
CA ASP A 300 -8.25 8.22 1.22
C ASP A 300 -9.08 9.46 0.91
N SER A 301 -8.47 10.39 0.16
CA SER A 301 -9.09 11.67 -0.19
C SER A 301 -10.16 11.59 -1.26
N SER A 302 -10.24 10.47 -2.00
CA SER A 302 -11.24 10.28 -3.06
C SER A 302 -12.58 9.86 -2.49
N ARG A 303 -12.61 9.02 -1.45
CA ARG A 303 -13.82 8.62 -0.72
C ARG A 303 -14.27 9.72 0.24
N SER A 304 -13.35 10.30 0.99
CA SER A 304 -13.60 11.45 1.89
C SER A 304 -13.00 12.71 1.30
N SER A 305 -13.78 13.42 0.48
CA SER A 305 -13.30 14.60 -0.26
C SER A 305 -13.02 15.82 0.62
N TYR A 306 -13.54 15.82 1.83
CA TYR A 306 -13.36 16.91 2.83
C TYR A 306 -12.94 16.33 4.18
N ASN A 307 -12.24 17.12 4.97
CA ASN A 307 -11.98 16.80 6.36
C ASN A 307 -13.28 16.93 7.19
N VAL A 308 -13.55 16.06 8.09
CA VAL A 308 -12.74 14.93 8.55
C VAL A 308 -12.87 13.75 7.55
N ALA A 309 -11.75 13.09 7.19
CA ALA A 309 -11.79 11.86 6.42
C ALA A 309 -12.12 10.70 7.37
N ASP A 310 -13.32 10.13 7.27
CA ASP A 310 -13.87 9.09 8.14
C ASP A 310 -14.49 7.90 7.41
N ASP A 311 -14.42 7.89 6.08
CA ASP A 311 -14.76 6.71 5.26
C ASP A 311 -13.64 5.68 5.36
N VAL A 312 -13.78 4.72 6.29
CA VAL A 312 -12.72 3.75 6.62
C VAL A 312 -13.02 2.38 6.06
N LEU A 313 -12.03 1.80 5.39
CA LEU A 313 -12.01 0.38 5.03
C LEU A 313 -10.91 -0.35 5.81
N PHE A 314 -11.12 -1.65 6.05
CA PHE A 314 -10.24 -2.47 6.86
C PHE A 314 -9.64 -3.58 6.01
N PRO A 315 -8.36 -3.49 5.61
CA PRO A 315 -7.66 -4.49 4.79
C PRO A 315 -7.77 -5.95 5.27
N ASN A 316 -8.03 -6.16 6.54
CA ASN A 316 -8.12 -7.47 7.18
C ASN A 316 -9.57 -7.98 7.35
N THR A 317 -10.56 -7.33 6.76
CA THR A 317 -11.96 -7.76 6.84
C THR A 317 -12.71 -7.51 5.55
N SER A 318 -13.69 -8.35 5.24
CA SER A 318 -14.59 -8.15 4.10
C SER A 318 -15.67 -7.10 4.33
N GLY A 319 -15.78 -6.51 5.52
CA GLY A 319 -16.83 -5.54 5.88
C GLY A 319 -16.94 -4.36 4.91
N SER A 320 -18.12 -3.77 4.84
CA SER A 320 -18.36 -2.51 4.14
C SER A 320 -17.63 -1.33 4.81
N GLU A 321 -17.61 -0.20 4.14
CA GLU A 321 -17.07 1.05 4.64
C GLU A 321 -17.73 1.47 5.96
N SER A 322 -16.91 1.92 6.91
CA SER A 322 -17.34 2.43 8.21
C SER A 322 -17.10 3.94 8.27
N THR A 323 -18.11 4.69 8.70
CA THR A 323 -18.04 6.16 8.90
C THR A 323 -17.96 6.53 10.38
N SER A 324 -17.72 5.58 11.28
CA SER A 324 -17.76 5.79 12.73
C SER A 324 -16.51 5.28 13.48
N ASP A 325 -15.49 4.80 12.77
CA ASP A 325 -14.29 4.24 13.39
C ASP A 325 -13.18 5.31 13.50
N THR A 326 -12.40 5.50 12.46
CA THR A 326 -11.24 6.39 12.46
C THR A 326 -11.58 7.70 11.78
N ALA A 327 -11.19 8.81 12.39
CA ALA A 327 -11.33 10.14 11.79
C ALA A 327 -9.94 10.78 11.69
N ILE A 328 -9.58 11.23 10.49
CA ILE A 328 -8.28 11.84 10.17
C ILE A 328 -8.50 13.14 9.39
N ASP A 329 -7.81 14.22 9.77
CA ASP A 329 -7.65 15.36 8.86
C ASP A 329 -6.48 15.10 7.92
N LEU A 330 -6.71 15.15 6.61
CA LEU A 330 -5.68 15.17 5.58
C LEU A 330 -5.24 16.62 5.37
N LEU A 331 -4.00 16.95 5.74
CA LEU A 331 -3.45 18.29 5.77
C LEU A 331 -2.40 18.48 4.68
N SER A 332 -2.02 19.72 4.37
CA SER A 332 -1.08 20.05 3.29
C SER A 332 0.29 19.38 3.40
N ASN A 333 0.70 18.93 4.59
CA ASN A 333 2.02 18.34 4.83
C ASN A 333 1.99 17.09 5.72
N GLY A 334 0.82 16.44 5.85
CA GLY A 334 0.66 15.24 6.66
C GLY A 334 -0.80 15.00 7.05
N PHE A 335 -1.02 14.26 8.12
CA PHE A 335 -2.35 13.98 8.63
C PHE A 335 -2.43 14.15 10.15
N LYS A 336 -3.64 14.31 10.67
CA LYS A 336 -3.90 14.47 12.11
C LYS A 336 -5.04 13.58 12.55
N LEU A 337 -4.85 12.83 13.63
CA LEU A 337 -5.89 11.99 14.23
C LEU A 337 -6.96 12.85 14.88
N ARG A 338 -8.24 12.56 14.63
CA ARG A 338 -9.40 13.33 15.11
C ARG A 338 -10.37 12.51 15.96
N SER A 339 -10.03 11.24 16.20
CA SER A 339 -10.79 10.32 17.06
C SER A 339 -9.87 9.58 18.01
N ALA A 340 -10.42 8.92 19.04
CA ALA A 340 -9.69 7.99 19.90
C ALA A 340 -9.32 6.69 19.17
N GLN A 341 -10.07 6.34 18.14
CA GLN A 341 -9.76 5.15 17.32
C GLN A 341 -8.44 5.35 16.56
N ARG A 342 -7.61 4.31 16.52
CA ARG A 342 -6.22 4.38 16.00
C ARG A 342 -5.35 5.44 16.69
N ASN A 343 -5.72 5.79 17.96
CA ASN A 343 -5.08 6.87 18.71
C ASN A 343 -5.08 6.60 20.22
N PHE A 344 -5.20 5.34 20.69
CA PHE A 344 -5.20 5.01 22.11
C PHE A 344 -3.96 5.52 22.83
N SER A 345 -4.12 6.02 24.04
CA SER A 345 -3.04 6.65 24.82
C SER A 345 -1.84 5.72 25.01
N GLY A 346 -0.66 6.19 24.61
CA GLY A 346 0.59 5.44 24.70
C GLY A 346 0.75 4.30 23.71
N ALA A 347 -0.28 3.98 22.91
CA ALA A 347 -0.21 2.92 21.90
C ALA A 347 0.65 3.35 20.70
N THR A 348 1.38 2.41 20.14
CA THR A 348 2.24 2.63 18.97
C THR A 348 1.55 2.17 17.70
N TYR A 349 1.64 3.01 16.67
CA TYR A 349 1.09 2.77 15.34
C TYR A 349 2.16 2.94 14.27
N ILE A 350 2.11 2.08 13.25
CA ILE A 350 2.82 2.29 11.99
C ILE A 350 1.85 2.81 10.93
N PHE A 351 2.39 3.52 9.94
CA PHE A 351 1.58 4.01 8.83
C PHE A 351 2.36 3.95 7.50
N ALA A 352 1.59 3.89 6.41
CA ALA A 352 2.03 4.16 5.06
C ALA A 352 1.13 5.25 4.48
N ALA A 353 1.71 6.21 3.75
CA ALA A 353 0.98 7.29 3.11
C ALA A 353 1.54 7.57 1.71
N PHE A 354 0.65 7.88 0.76
CA PHE A 354 0.98 8.32 -0.60
C PHE A 354 0.41 9.71 -0.86
N ALA A 355 1.13 10.52 -1.63
CA ALA A 355 0.80 11.91 -1.89
C ALA A 355 -0.36 12.06 -2.87
N GLU A 356 -1.22 13.05 -2.60
CA GLU A 356 -2.08 13.67 -3.60
C GLU A 356 -1.25 14.72 -4.38
N HIS A 357 -0.62 15.63 -3.61
CA HIS A 357 0.27 16.66 -4.13
C HIS A 357 1.45 16.87 -3.16
N PRO A 358 2.64 17.19 -3.67
CA PRO A 358 3.77 17.58 -2.83
C PRO A 358 3.45 18.88 -2.07
N LEU A 359 4.20 19.17 -0.99
CA LEU A 359 4.02 20.39 -0.21
C LEU A 359 4.25 21.66 -1.05
N GLY A 360 5.11 21.60 -2.05
CA GLY A 360 5.46 22.68 -2.96
C GLY A 360 6.73 22.32 -3.74
N GLY A 361 7.24 23.29 -4.48
CA GLY A 361 8.43 23.18 -5.34
C GLY A 361 8.29 24.10 -6.55
N ASP A 362 9.38 24.29 -7.31
CA ASP A 362 9.33 25.08 -8.54
C ASP A 362 8.47 24.35 -9.61
N GLY A 363 7.51 25.05 -10.17
CA GLY A 363 6.60 24.52 -11.19
C GLY A 363 5.51 23.56 -10.67
N VAL A 364 5.37 23.39 -9.35
CA VAL A 364 4.36 22.50 -8.75
C VAL A 364 3.26 23.32 -8.08
N SER A 365 2.02 22.90 -8.26
CA SER A 365 0.90 23.47 -7.49
C SER A 365 1.04 23.11 -5.99
N PRO A 366 1.05 24.10 -5.09
CA PRO A 366 1.19 23.82 -3.66
C PRO A 366 0.00 23.03 -3.15
N ALA A 367 0.27 22.06 -2.28
CA ALA A 367 -0.78 21.33 -1.58
C ALA A 367 -1.59 22.30 -0.68
N THR A 368 -2.90 22.23 -0.81
CA THR A 368 -3.81 23.00 0.03
C THR A 368 -4.40 22.11 1.12
N ALA A 369 -4.60 22.65 2.33
CA ALA A 369 -5.43 21.97 3.33
C ALA A 369 -6.90 21.97 2.86
N ARG A 370 -7.61 20.88 3.11
CA ARG A 370 -9.06 20.77 2.85
C ARG A 370 -9.88 21.08 4.06
#